data_9d4ff27d22545416e61dede450188f43
#
_entry.id   9d4ff27d22545416e61dede450188f43
#
_cell.length_a   1.000
_cell.length_b   1.000
_cell.length_c   1.000
_cell.angle_alpha   90.00
_cell.angle_beta   90.00
_cell.angle_gamma   90.00
#
_symmetry.space_group_name_H-M   'P 1'
#
loop_
_entity.id
_entity.type
_entity.pdbx_description
1 polymer ?
#
loop_
_entity_poly.entity_id
_entity_poly.type
_entity_poly.pdbx_seq_one_letter_code
_entity_poly.pdbx_strand_id
1 'polypeptide(L)'
;MNTTTRITSALALALVATLSNPAMAAPVKNIVLVHGFFADGSGWQGVANILTHDGYSVAVVQEPETSLAEDVKATTRAINAFDGKSILVGHSYGGMVITEAGVNPKVAGLVYVSAFQPEVGESLLNLVKKTPPVGDSIKATADGYLYVDQAQFHADFAADVSAAEASFMARSQVMPAVQTASAAVTQAAWKTKPSWAVITTADRTVNPELQRFMAARAGSKVVEINGSHAAFIAHPADVAKVIERAAEQADQQ
;
A
#
# COMPACT_ATOMS: atom_id res chain seq x y z
N MET A 1 -52.96 -61.45 -45.21
CA MET A 1 -52.38 -60.12 -45.40
C MET A 1 -52.05 -59.57 -44.01
N ASN A 2 -50.79 -59.72 -43.58
CA ASN A 2 -50.34 -59.25 -42.25
C ASN A 2 -49.57 -57.95 -42.41
N THR A 3 -50.09 -56.86 -41.85
CA THR A 3 -49.46 -55.55 -41.80
C THR A 3 -48.74 -55.40 -40.45
N THR A 4 -47.41 -55.42 -40.50
CA THR A 4 -46.53 -55.22 -39.32
C THR A 4 -46.24 -53.72 -39.15
N THR A 5 -46.77 -53.11 -38.09
CA THR A 5 -46.47 -51.72 -37.74
C THR A 5 -45.13 -51.64 -36.97
N ARG A 6 -44.16 -50.94 -37.53
CA ARG A 6 -42.89 -50.64 -36.87
C ARG A 6 -43.03 -49.38 -36.05
N ILE A 7 -42.83 -49.49 -34.72
CA ILE A 7 -42.74 -48.34 -33.78
C ILE A 7 -41.28 -47.95 -33.71
N THR A 8 -40.94 -46.75 -34.19
CA THR A 8 -39.61 -46.13 -34.04
C THR A 8 -39.63 -45.27 -32.77
N SER A 9 -38.92 -45.75 -31.74
CA SER A 9 -38.67 -44.97 -30.51
C SER A 9 -37.54 -43.99 -30.75
N ALA A 10 -37.79 -42.68 -30.74
CA ALA A 10 -36.78 -41.64 -30.76
C ALA A 10 -36.31 -41.38 -29.32
N LEU A 11 -35.03 -41.68 -29.04
CA LEU A 11 -34.37 -41.40 -27.78
C LEU A 11 -33.90 -39.92 -27.79
N ALA A 12 -34.54 -39.03 -27.05
CA ALA A 12 -34.11 -37.65 -26.86
C ALA A 12 -33.00 -37.60 -25.82
N LEU A 13 -31.76 -37.34 -26.27
CA LEU A 13 -30.62 -37.11 -25.38
C LEU A 13 -30.65 -35.67 -24.84
N ALA A 14 -31.07 -35.48 -23.60
CA ALA A 14 -31.03 -34.18 -22.95
C ALA A 14 -29.57 -33.86 -22.54
N LEU A 15 -28.98 -32.88 -23.21
CA LEU A 15 -27.65 -32.33 -22.88
C LEU A 15 -27.78 -31.40 -21.67
N VAL A 16 -27.44 -31.86 -20.47
CA VAL A 16 -27.38 -31.03 -19.28
C VAL A 16 -26.07 -30.23 -19.35
N ALA A 17 -26.15 -28.98 -19.77
CA ALA A 17 -25.05 -28.02 -19.67
C ALA A 17 -24.85 -27.65 -18.20
N THR A 18 -23.83 -28.21 -17.55
CA THR A 18 -23.38 -27.76 -16.23
C THR A 18 -22.75 -26.38 -16.39
N LEU A 19 -23.46 -25.33 -15.97
CA LEU A 19 -22.91 -24.01 -15.81
C LEU A 19 -21.90 -24.08 -14.64
N SER A 20 -20.62 -24.23 -14.97
CA SER A 20 -19.54 -24.07 -14.00
C SER A 20 -19.50 -22.59 -13.62
N ASN A 21 -20.00 -22.22 -12.44
CA ASN A 21 -19.68 -20.94 -11.84
C ASN A 21 -18.15 -20.86 -11.71
N PRO A 22 -17.49 -19.81 -12.22
CA PRO A 22 -16.07 -19.62 -11.95
C PRO A 22 -15.92 -19.53 -10.43
N ALA A 23 -15.15 -20.46 -9.85
CA ALA A 23 -14.79 -20.40 -8.44
C ALA A 23 -14.08 -19.06 -8.20
N MET A 24 -14.64 -18.20 -7.37
CA MET A 24 -13.97 -16.97 -6.96
C MET A 24 -12.64 -17.36 -6.31
N ALA A 25 -11.54 -16.74 -6.74
CA ALA A 25 -10.25 -16.96 -6.12
C ALA A 25 -10.35 -16.62 -4.61
N ALA A 26 -9.71 -17.43 -3.76
CA ALA A 26 -9.71 -17.18 -2.32
C ALA A 26 -9.01 -15.85 -2.02
N PRO A 27 -9.50 -15.06 -1.06
CA PRO A 27 -8.86 -13.81 -0.68
C PRO A 27 -7.39 -13.99 -0.28
N VAL A 28 -6.54 -13.04 -0.64
CA VAL A 28 -5.14 -13.00 -0.19
C VAL A 28 -5.12 -12.82 1.32
N LYS A 29 -4.38 -13.68 2.03
CA LYS A 29 -4.37 -13.67 3.52
C LYS A 29 -3.12 -13.06 4.13
N ASN A 30 -2.08 -12.79 3.35
CA ASN A 30 -0.83 -12.22 3.85
C ASN A 30 -0.76 -10.73 3.54
N ILE A 31 -0.42 -9.92 4.54
CA ILE A 31 -0.29 -8.47 4.42
C ILE A 31 1.12 -8.07 4.87
N VAL A 32 1.81 -7.26 4.10
CA VAL A 32 3.11 -6.68 4.43
C VAL A 32 2.97 -5.17 4.54
N LEU A 33 3.18 -4.63 5.73
CA LEU A 33 3.06 -3.21 6.07
C LEU A 33 4.44 -2.55 6.07
N VAL A 34 4.61 -1.48 5.31
CA VAL A 34 5.86 -0.77 5.07
C VAL A 34 5.69 0.68 5.50
N HIS A 35 6.50 1.15 6.47
CA HIS A 35 6.42 2.51 6.99
C HIS A 35 7.06 3.53 6.04
N GLY A 36 6.93 4.81 6.33
CA GLY A 36 7.59 5.89 5.63
C GLY A 36 8.65 6.57 6.48
N PHE A 37 9.29 7.59 5.93
CA PHE A 37 10.27 8.42 6.61
C PHE A 37 9.73 9.02 7.92
N PHE A 38 10.63 9.27 8.86
CA PHE A 38 10.35 9.89 10.17
C PHE A 38 9.47 9.06 11.10
N ALA A 39 9.17 7.82 10.73
CA ALA A 39 8.38 6.85 11.47
C ALA A 39 9.10 5.50 11.52
N ASP A 40 8.51 4.53 12.18
CA ASP A 40 8.94 3.14 12.19
C ASP A 40 7.72 2.22 12.10
N GLY A 41 7.96 0.92 12.09
CA GLY A 41 6.88 -0.06 11.98
C GLY A 41 5.88 -0.04 13.14
N SER A 42 6.19 0.57 14.29
CA SER A 42 5.27 0.63 15.44
C SER A 42 4.01 1.44 15.15
N GLY A 43 4.09 2.41 14.23
CA GLY A 43 2.93 3.18 13.79
C GLY A 43 1.83 2.33 13.14
N TRP A 44 2.17 1.17 12.60
CA TRP A 44 1.21 0.24 12.03
C TRP A 44 0.45 -0.61 13.04
N GLN A 45 0.75 -0.50 14.35
CA GLN A 45 0.17 -1.37 15.39
C GLN A 45 -1.37 -1.42 15.35
N GLY A 46 -2.03 -0.28 15.21
CA GLY A 46 -3.51 -0.22 15.15
C GLY A 46 -4.08 -1.00 13.97
N VAL A 47 -3.54 -0.78 12.77
CA VAL A 47 -3.95 -1.48 11.54
C VAL A 47 -3.61 -2.97 11.63
N ALA A 48 -2.40 -3.32 12.09
CA ALA A 48 -1.96 -4.72 12.23
C ALA A 48 -2.84 -5.51 13.18
N ASN A 49 -3.26 -4.92 14.31
CA ASN A 49 -4.15 -5.55 15.28
C ASN A 49 -5.52 -5.85 14.67
N ILE A 50 -6.11 -4.91 13.91
CA ILE A 50 -7.39 -5.11 13.23
C ILE A 50 -7.27 -6.24 12.21
N LEU A 51 -6.30 -6.17 11.30
CA LEU A 51 -6.11 -7.19 10.26
C LEU A 51 -5.84 -8.58 10.85
N THR A 52 -5.07 -8.67 11.95
CA THR A 52 -4.81 -9.95 12.61
C THR A 52 -6.07 -10.50 13.27
N HIS A 53 -6.89 -9.65 13.91
CA HIS A 53 -8.18 -10.04 14.46
C HIS A 53 -9.11 -10.59 13.36
N ASP A 54 -9.08 -10.01 12.17
CA ASP A 54 -9.92 -10.40 11.02
C ASP A 54 -9.32 -11.55 10.19
N GLY A 55 -8.29 -12.21 10.74
CA GLY A 55 -7.73 -13.46 10.24
C GLY A 55 -6.71 -13.33 9.12
N TYR A 56 -6.05 -12.16 9.00
CA TYR A 56 -4.90 -11.97 8.13
C TYR A 56 -3.59 -12.28 8.84
N SER A 57 -2.61 -12.80 8.10
CA SER A 57 -1.23 -12.92 8.55
C SER A 57 -0.48 -11.62 8.21
N VAL A 58 -0.01 -10.90 9.22
CA VAL A 58 0.58 -9.57 9.05
C VAL A 58 2.07 -9.59 9.36
N ALA A 59 2.88 -9.03 8.46
CA ALA A 59 4.28 -8.68 8.73
C ALA A 59 4.44 -7.16 8.65
N VAL A 60 5.18 -6.59 9.61
CA VAL A 60 5.54 -5.17 9.63
C VAL A 60 7.03 -5.07 9.35
N VAL A 61 7.39 -4.36 8.31
CA VAL A 61 8.80 -4.16 7.91
C VAL A 61 9.41 -3.07 8.76
N GLN A 62 10.66 -3.28 9.17
CA GLN A 62 11.53 -2.23 9.71
C GLN A 62 12.54 -1.88 8.63
N GLU A 63 12.43 -0.67 8.09
CA GLU A 63 13.30 -0.19 7.03
C GLU A 63 14.53 0.51 7.62
N PRO A 64 15.74 0.26 7.13
CA PRO A 64 16.93 0.97 7.59
C PRO A 64 16.99 2.43 7.13
N GLU A 65 16.24 2.82 6.10
CA GLU A 65 16.17 4.17 5.52
C GLU A 65 17.55 4.76 5.12
N THR A 66 18.52 3.87 4.91
CA THR A 66 19.87 4.25 4.46
C THR A 66 20.01 4.27 2.94
N SER A 67 19.19 3.48 2.23
CA SER A 67 19.03 3.53 0.77
C SER A 67 17.75 2.83 0.35
N LEU A 68 17.13 3.27 -0.76
CA LEU A 68 15.96 2.59 -1.35
C LEU A 68 16.22 1.10 -1.61
N ALA A 69 17.43 0.75 -2.05
CA ALA A 69 17.79 -0.64 -2.32
C ALA A 69 17.78 -1.54 -1.07
N GLU A 70 18.24 -1.03 0.08
CA GLU A 70 18.23 -1.79 1.35
C GLU A 70 16.81 -1.91 1.90
N ASP A 71 15.98 -0.88 1.74
CA ASP A 71 14.56 -0.89 2.16
C ASP A 71 13.74 -1.88 1.30
N VAL A 72 13.97 -1.91 -0.02
CA VAL A 72 13.40 -2.91 -0.93
C VAL A 72 13.84 -4.33 -0.54
N LYS A 73 15.10 -4.54 -0.15
CA LYS A 73 15.58 -5.84 0.32
C LYS A 73 14.91 -6.25 1.64
N ALA A 74 14.74 -5.31 2.59
CA ALA A 74 14.04 -5.57 3.85
C ALA A 74 12.60 -6.02 3.58
N THR A 75 11.89 -5.28 2.74
CA THR A 75 10.51 -5.60 2.31
C THR A 75 10.43 -6.93 1.58
N THR A 76 11.37 -7.22 0.67
CA THR A 76 11.42 -8.49 -0.06
C THR A 76 11.63 -9.69 0.87
N ARG A 77 12.42 -9.54 1.96
CA ARG A 77 12.55 -10.59 2.98
C ARG A 77 11.22 -10.90 3.66
N ALA A 78 10.44 -9.87 4.01
CA ALA A 78 9.12 -10.04 4.62
C ALA A 78 8.13 -10.72 3.66
N ILE A 79 8.09 -10.32 2.38
CA ILE A 79 7.27 -10.97 1.34
C ILE A 79 7.62 -12.47 1.24
N ASN A 80 8.91 -12.79 1.18
CA ASN A 80 9.39 -14.15 0.96
C ASN A 80 9.18 -15.08 2.16
N ALA A 81 9.00 -14.52 3.36
CA ALA A 81 8.71 -15.28 4.57
C ALA A 81 7.31 -15.89 4.59
N PHE A 82 6.39 -15.39 3.79
CA PHE A 82 5.06 -15.95 3.68
C PHE A 82 4.98 -17.07 2.64
N ASP A 83 4.14 -18.06 2.93
CA ASP A 83 3.66 -19.00 1.93
C ASP A 83 2.48 -18.37 1.18
N GLY A 84 2.58 -18.30 -0.16
CA GLY A 84 1.56 -17.72 -1.01
C GLY A 84 1.72 -16.21 -1.26
N LYS A 85 0.66 -15.60 -1.81
CA LYS A 85 0.65 -14.19 -2.22
C LYS A 85 0.37 -13.24 -1.06
N SER A 86 0.85 -12.00 -1.18
CA SER A 86 0.69 -10.93 -0.20
C SER A 86 0.14 -9.66 -0.86
N ILE A 87 -0.57 -8.84 -0.06
CA ILE A 87 -0.79 -7.42 -0.37
C ILE A 87 0.35 -6.63 0.27
N LEU A 88 0.99 -5.76 -0.52
CA LEU A 88 1.93 -4.77 0.00
C LEU A 88 1.21 -3.47 0.30
N VAL A 89 1.46 -2.92 1.49
CA VAL A 89 0.91 -1.64 1.94
C VAL A 89 2.05 -0.70 2.27
N GLY A 90 2.13 0.44 1.61
CA GLY A 90 3.18 1.43 1.85
C GLY A 90 2.60 2.77 2.32
N HIS A 91 3.10 3.29 3.44
CA HIS A 91 2.82 4.64 3.89
C HIS A 91 3.91 5.59 3.41
N SER A 92 3.52 6.77 2.91
CA SER A 92 4.47 7.84 2.58
C SER A 92 5.60 7.37 1.65
N TYR A 93 6.88 7.50 2.06
CA TYR A 93 8.04 6.94 1.36
C TYR A 93 7.93 5.42 1.14
N GLY A 94 7.30 4.68 2.05
CA GLY A 94 7.05 3.24 1.84
C GLY A 94 6.33 2.94 0.52
N GLY A 95 5.64 3.92 -0.07
CA GLY A 95 5.10 3.84 -1.42
C GLY A 95 6.16 3.72 -2.52
N MET A 96 7.33 4.38 -2.36
CA MET A 96 8.49 4.19 -3.25
C MET A 96 8.97 2.73 -3.18
N VAL A 97 9.08 2.22 -1.95
CA VAL A 97 9.57 0.86 -1.66
C VAL A 97 8.63 -0.21 -2.23
N ILE A 98 7.31 -0.10 -1.98
CA ILE A 98 6.36 -1.09 -2.51
C ILE A 98 6.21 -1.01 -4.03
N THR A 99 6.50 0.14 -4.64
CA THR A 99 6.51 0.29 -6.10
C THR A 99 7.64 -0.53 -6.73
N GLU A 100 8.82 -0.58 -6.10
CA GLU A 100 9.95 -1.42 -6.52
C GLU A 100 9.75 -2.89 -6.12
N ALA A 101 9.50 -3.17 -4.84
CA ALA A 101 9.38 -4.53 -4.31
C ALA A 101 8.17 -5.30 -4.88
N GLY A 102 7.14 -4.56 -5.30
CA GLY A 102 5.87 -5.11 -5.77
C GLY A 102 5.93 -5.92 -7.08
N VAL A 103 7.03 -5.85 -7.83
CA VAL A 103 7.26 -6.73 -9.00
C VAL A 103 7.48 -8.19 -8.60
N ASN A 104 7.71 -8.48 -7.34
CA ASN A 104 7.84 -9.84 -6.81
C ASN A 104 6.58 -10.66 -7.17
N PRO A 105 6.73 -11.90 -7.72
CA PRO A 105 5.60 -12.73 -8.13
C PRO A 105 4.66 -13.12 -6.98
N LYS A 106 5.14 -13.08 -5.72
CA LYS A 106 4.32 -13.28 -4.52
C LYS A 106 3.47 -12.06 -4.15
N VAL A 107 3.54 -10.94 -4.86
CA VAL A 107 2.68 -9.77 -4.62
C VAL A 107 1.46 -9.83 -5.52
N ALA A 108 0.27 -9.80 -4.91
CA ALA A 108 -1.02 -9.79 -5.61
C ALA A 108 -1.52 -8.38 -5.89
N GLY A 109 -1.26 -7.42 -5.00
CA GLY A 109 -1.74 -6.05 -5.11
C GLY A 109 -1.01 -5.08 -4.18
N LEU A 110 -1.24 -3.78 -4.41
CA LEU A 110 -0.53 -2.68 -3.76
C LEU A 110 -1.53 -1.70 -3.13
N VAL A 111 -1.26 -1.27 -1.89
CA VAL A 111 -2.06 -0.24 -1.21
C VAL A 111 -1.14 0.91 -0.81
N TYR A 112 -1.43 2.10 -1.29
CA TYR A 112 -0.70 3.34 -1.03
C TYR A 112 -1.47 4.17 -0.01
N VAL A 113 -0.90 4.44 1.15
CA VAL A 113 -1.55 5.18 2.24
C VAL A 113 -0.81 6.50 2.46
N SER A 114 -1.42 7.63 2.14
CA SER A 114 -0.77 8.97 2.19
C SER A 114 0.59 8.96 1.49
N ALA A 115 0.72 8.24 0.37
CA ALA A 115 2.00 7.73 -0.10
C ALA A 115 2.42 8.25 -1.46
N PHE A 116 3.73 8.16 -1.75
CA PHE A 116 4.27 8.31 -3.08
C PHE A 116 3.96 7.06 -3.93
N GLN A 117 3.58 7.29 -5.18
CA GLN A 117 3.34 6.24 -6.18
C GLN A 117 4.08 6.60 -7.47
N PRO A 118 5.41 6.40 -7.49
CA PRO A 118 6.28 6.89 -8.55
C PRO A 118 6.13 6.12 -9.87
N GLU A 119 6.43 6.79 -10.97
CA GLU A 119 6.74 6.20 -12.27
C GLU A 119 8.23 5.83 -12.33
N VAL A 120 8.60 4.91 -13.23
CA VAL A 120 10.02 4.59 -13.49
C VAL A 120 10.82 5.86 -13.78
N GLY A 121 11.96 6.01 -13.12
CA GLY A 121 12.83 7.18 -13.20
C GLY A 121 12.44 8.34 -12.28
N GLU A 122 11.32 8.28 -11.57
CA GLU A 122 10.97 9.29 -10.57
C GLU A 122 11.59 8.97 -9.20
N SER A 123 12.07 10.00 -8.51
CA SER A 123 12.47 9.97 -7.10
C SER A 123 11.49 10.78 -6.25
N LEU A 124 11.49 10.54 -4.93
CA LEU A 124 10.70 11.35 -3.99
C LEU A 124 11.00 12.83 -4.16
N LEU A 125 12.28 13.23 -4.20
CA LEU A 125 12.67 14.63 -4.38
C LEU A 125 12.17 15.23 -5.71
N ASN A 126 12.10 14.45 -6.78
CA ASN A 126 11.58 14.95 -8.05
C ASN A 126 10.06 15.17 -8.00
N LEU A 127 9.34 14.31 -7.29
CA LEU A 127 7.89 14.42 -7.11
C LEU A 127 7.53 15.64 -6.25
N VAL A 128 8.18 15.84 -5.10
CA VAL A 128 7.91 17.00 -4.23
C VAL A 128 8.34 18.33 -4.87
N LYS A 129 9.31 18.34 -5.79
CA LYS A 129 9.64 19.55 -6.55
C LYS A 129 8.52 19.96 -7.51
N LYS A 130 7.76 19.01 -8.05
CA LYS A 130 6.61 19.29 -8.94
C LYS A 130 5.42 19.83 -8.16
N THR A 131 5.15 19.26 -6.99
CA THR A 131 4.04 19.64 -6.12
C THR A 131 4.56 19.63 -4.66
N PRO A 132 5.06 20.78 -4.16
CA PRO A 132 5.66 20.87 -2.84
C PRO A 132 4.70 20.49 -1.70
N PRO A 133 5.22 20.01 -0.56
CA PRO A 133 4.46 19.86 0.67
C PRO A 133 3.77 21.18 1.06
N VAL A 134 2.68 21.08 1.82
CA VAL A 134 2.03 22.25 2.41
C VAL A 134 2.81 22.75 3.62
N GLY A 135 3.41 21.84 4.42
CA GLY A 135 4.31 22.15 5.53
C GLY A 135 5.76 22.40 5.06
N ASP A 136 6.54 23.07 5.89
CA ASP A 136 7.96 23.38 5.65
C ASP A 136 8.89 22.84 6.75
N SER A 137 8.40 21.89 7.55
CA SER A 137 9.05 21.38 8.75
C SER A 137 10.19 20.37 8.50
N ILE A 138 10.35 19.85 7.26
CA ILE A 138 11.41 18.91 6.94
C ILE A 138 12.74 19.67 6.79
N LYS A 139 13.73 19.27 7.58
CA LYS A 139 15.07 19.84 7.63
C LYS A 139 16.13 18.78 7.32
N ALA A 140 17.34 19.23 6.99
CA ALA A 140 18.49 18.35 6.78
C ALA A 140 19.55 18.59 7.86
N THR A 141 20.19 17.52 8.32
CA THR A 141 21.38 17.56 9.17
C THR A 141 22.62 17.84 8.31
N ALA A 142 23.72 18.31 8.95
CA ALA A 142 24.97 18.60 8.25
C ALA A 142 25.62 17.35 7.64
N ASP A 143 25.34 16.17 8.17
CA ASP A 143 25.87 14.88 7.71
C ASP A 143 24.94 14.12 6.75
N GLY A 144 23.87 14.80 6.27
CA GLY A 144 23.06 14.32 5.13
C GLY A 144 21.88 13.42 5.48
N TYR A 145 21.28 13.63 6.66
CA TYR A 145 20.02 13.01 7.04
C TYR A 145 18.88 14.02 7.09
N LEU A 146 17.64 13.54 6.96
CA LEU A 146 16.44 14.36 7.06
C LEU A 146 15.73 14.12 8.39
N TYR A 147 15.05 15.15 8.89
CA TYR A 147 14.17 15.06 10.04
C TYR A 147 13.04 16.08 9.92
N VAL A 148 11.94 15.84 10.62
CA VAL A 148 10.88 16.83 10.82
C VAL A 148 11.19 17.63 12.09
N ASP A 149 11.14 18.95 12.00
CA ASP A 149 11.30 19.82 13.18
C ASP A 149 10.29 19.43 14.27
N GLN A 150 10.81 19.13 15.48
CA GLN A 150 9.98 18.60 16.57
C GLN A 150 8.84 19.56 16.99
N ALA A 151 9.06 20.87 16.90
CA ALA A 151 8.04 21.87 17.25
C ALA A 151 6.88 21.90 16.24
N GLN A 152 7.12 21.50 14.99
CA GLN A 152 6.14 21.48 13.90
C GLN A 152 5.60 20.07 13.62
N PHE A 153 6.20 19.02 14.19
CA PHE A 153 5.88 17.63 13.89
C PHE A 153 4.39 17.31 14.05
N HIS A 154 3.79 17.73 15.17
CA HIS A 154 2.36 17.50 15.41
C HIS A 154 1.51 18.16 14.31
N ALA A 155 1.75 19.44 14.01
CA ALA A 155 0.96 20.19 13.04
C ALA A 155 1.11 19.68 11.60
N ASP A 156 2.31 19.28 11.18
CA ASP A 156 2.61 18.97 9.78
C ASP A 156 2.58 17.48 9.46
N PHE A 157 2.84 16.60 10.45
CA PHE A 157 2.91 15.16 10.24
C PHE A 157 1.73 14.40 10.87
N ALA A 158 1.32 14.76 12.10
CA ALA A 158 0.43 13.93 12.92
C ALA A 158 -0.68 14.77 13.62
N ALA A 159 -1.33 15.69 12.87
CA ALA A 159 -2.24 16.68 13.43
C ALA A 159 -3.50 16.08 14.09
N ASP A 160 -3.91 14.89 13.72
CA ASP A 160 -5.05 14.14 14.24
C ASP A 160 -4.68 13.02 15.23
N VAL A 161 -3.39 12.89 15.55
CA VAL A 161 -2.89 12.02 16.62
C VAL A 161 -2.85 12.81 17.94
N SER A 162 -2.95 12.13 19.09
CA SER A 162 -2.86 12.83 20.38
C SER A 162 -1.54 13.60 20.53
N ALA A 163 -1.59 14.78 21.20
CA ALA A 163 -0.39 15.60 21.38
C ALA A 163 0.75 14.86 22.12
N ALA A 164 0.40 13.97 23.05
CA ALA A 164 1.39 13.17 23.77
C ALA A 164 2.09 12.16 22.86
N GLU A 165 1.33 11.48 22.02
CA GLU A 165 1.84 10.50 21.05
C GLU A 165 2.65 11.19 19.94
N ALA A 166 2.13 12.27 19.35
CA ALA A 166 2.85 13.07 18.36
C ALA A 166 4.17 13.64 18.92
N SER A 167 4.18 14.07 20.20
CA SER A 167 5.41 14.50 20.88
C SER A 167 6.42 13.37 21.09
N PHE A 168 5.97 12.14 21.32
CA PHE A 168 6.85 10.98 21.38
C PHE A 168 7.39 10.63 19.98
N MET A 169 6.53 10.55 18.97
CA MET A 169 6.92 10.32 17.58
C MET A 169 7.98 11.32 17.11
N ALA A 170 7.80 12.61 17.41
CA ALA A 170 8.77 13.66 17.06
C ALA A 170 10.18 13.41 17.64
N ARG A 171 10.27 12.78 18.81
CA ARG A 171 11.56 12.47 19.47
C ARG A 171 12.16 11.14 19.05
N SER A 172 11.33 10.22 18.57
CA SER A 172 11.74 8.85 18.18
C SER A 172 11.78 8.64 16.68
N GLN A 173 11.62 9.71 15.88
CA GLN A 173 11.63 9.60 14.42
C GLN A 173 12.92 8.97 13.91
N VAL A 174 12.80 8.05 12.96
CA VAL A 174 13.93 7.54 12.18
C VAL A 174 14.34 8.64 11.20
N MET A 175 15.64 8.92 11.11
CA MET A 175 16.17 9.93 10.18
C MET A 175 16.64 9.26 8.89
N PRO A 176 15.92 9.42 7.77
CA PRO A 176 16.36 8.84 6.49
C PRO A 176 17.56 9.60 5.91
N ALA A 177 18.43 8.87 5.22
CA ALA A 177 19.50 9.49 4.46
C ALA A 177 18.94 10.25 3.24
N VAL A 178 19.44 11.45 2.96
CA VAL A 178 19.04 12.27 1.80
C VAL A 178 19.16 11.49 0.49
N GLN A 179 20.18 10.63 0.37
CA GLN A 179 20.34 9.77 -0.82
C GLN A 179 19.15 8.85 -1.07
N THR A 180 18.47 8.39 -0.01
CA THR A 180 17.26 7.56 -0.12
C THR A 180 16.13 8.32 -0.80
N ALA A 181 15.93 9.59 -0.43
CA ALA A 181 14.92 10.45 -1.04
C ALA A 181 15.24 10.83 -2.50
N SER A 182 16.53 10.84 -2.88
CA SER A 182 16.98 11.17 -4.25
C SER A 182 17.03 9.96 -5.18
N ALA A 183 16.94 8.74 -4.65
CA ALA A 183 16.97 7.52 -5.45
C ALA A 183 15.70 7.41 -6.32
N ALA A 184 15.91 7.21 -7.62
CA ALA A 184 14.82 6.98 -8.56
C ALA A 184 14.42 5.50 -8.56
N VAL A 185 13.13 5.22 -8.69
CA VAL A 185 12.65 3.84 -8.88
C VAL A 185 12.99 3.33 -10.29
N THR A 186 13.34 2.07 -10.38
CA THR A 186 13.69 1.38 -11.63
C THR A 186 12.54 0.53 -12.16
N GLN A 187 11.58 0.23 -11.31
CA GLN A 187 10.39 -0.58 -11.57
C GLN A 187 9.14 0.17 -11.10
N ALA A 188 8.00 -0.11 -11.75
CA ALA A 188 6.72 0.46 -11.34
C ALA A 188 5.66 -0.67 -11.30
N ALA A 189 5.59 -1.38 -10.17
CA ALA A 189 4.75 -2.57 -10.01
C ALA A 189 3.26 -2.30 -10.27
N TRP A 190 2.76 -1.09 -10.01
CA TRP A 190 1.38 -0.69 -10.28
C TRP A 190 0.98 -0.75 -11.77
N LYS A 191 1.95 -0.85 -12.70
CA LYS A 191 1.67 -1.06 -14.14
C LYS A 191 1.16 -2.47 -14.43
N THR A 192 1.46 -3.42 -13.56
CA THR A 192 1.14 -4.85 -13.78
C THR A 192 0.35 -5.47 -12.62
N LYS A 193 0.17 -4.72 -11.52
CA LYS A 193 -0.56 -5.15 -10.34
C LYS A 193 -1.71 -4.19 -10.05
N PRO A 194 -2.85 -4.69 -9.61
CA PRO A 194 -3.93 -3.82 -9.14
C PRO A 194 -3.47 -2.99 -7.93
N SER A 195 -3.93 -1.74 -7.86
CA SER A 195 -3.54 -0.83 -6.79
C SER A 195 -4.72 -0.06 -6.21
N TRP A 196 -4.58 0.28 -4.93
CA TRP A 196 -5.51 1.10 -4.14
C TRP A 196 -4.73 2.26 -3.52
N ALA A 197 -5.40 3.38 -3.32
CA ALA A 197 -4.82 4.55 -2.68
C ALA A 197 -5.76 5.12 -1.61
N VAL A 198 -5.24 5.32 -0.42
CA VAL A 198 -5.84 6.13 0.64
C VAL A 198 -5.22 7.51 0.56
N ILE A 199 -5.99 8.49 0.14
CA ILE A 199 -5.57 9.89 0.04
C ILE A 199 -6.02 10.63 1.31
N THR A 200 -5.09 11.32 1.98
CA THR A 200 -5.37 12.10 3.18
C THR A 200 -5.54 13.57 2.82
N THR A 201 -6.74 14.11 3.04
CA THR A 201 -7.11 15.44 2.52
C THR A 201 -6.55 16.61 3.32
N ALA A 202 -6.10 16.38 4.56
CA ALA A 202 -5.45 17.36 5.43
C ALA A 202 -3.93 17.11 5.58
N ASP A 203 -3.34 16.33 4.67
CA ASP A 203 -1.91 15.99 4.67
C ASP A 203 -1.06 17.24 4.33
N ARG A 204 -0.13 17.57 5.21
CA ARG A 204 0.81 18.69 5.03
C ARG A 204 2.22 18.24 4.66
N THR A 205 2.49 16.93 4.70
CA THR A 205 3.78 16.29 4.38
C THR A 205 3.83 15.81 2.93
N VAL A 206 2.81 15.08 2.46
CA VAL A 206 2.63 14.72 1.04
C VAL A 206 1.39 15.43 0.53
N ASN A 207 1.59 16.43 -0.31
CA ASN A 207 0.50 17.25 -0.83
C ASN A 207 -0.65 16.39 -1.39
N PRO A 208 -1.92 16.57 -0.96
CA PRO A 208 -3.05 15.78 -1.44
C PRO A 208 -3.24 15.82 -2.97
N GLU A 209 -2.90 16.94 -3.62
CA GLU A 209 -2.95 17.05 -5.08
C GLU A 209 -1.90 16.14 -5.76
N LEU A 210 -0.71 15.98 -5.13
CA LEU A 210 0.28 15.03 -5.61
C LEU A 210 -0.19 13.60 -5.43
N GLN A 211 -0.80 13.27 -4.30
CA GLN A 211 -1.38 11.93 -4.06
C GLN A 211 -2.45 11.62 -5.12
N ARG A 212 -3.39 12.56 -5.40
CA ARG A 212 -4.43 12.40 -6.43
C ARG A 212 -3.84 12.22 -7.83
N PHE A 213 -2.85 13.04 -8.18
CA PHE A 213 -2.16 12.94 -9.47
C PHE A 213 -1.54 11.56 -9.67
N MET A 214 -0.78 11.07 -8.69
CA MET A 214 -0.11 9.77 -8.78
C MET A 214 -1.11 8.61 -8.84
N ALA A 215 -2.15 8.64 -8.00
CA ALA A 215 -3.19 7.62 -7.96
C ALA A 215 -4.00 7.57 -9.27
N ALA A 216 -4.35 8.73 -9.82
CA ALA A 216 -5.06 8.81 -11.11
C ALA A 216 -4.20 8.27 -12.27
N ARG A 217 -2.92 8.63 -12.31
CA ARG A 217 -1.97 8.13 -13.31
C ARG A 217 -1.85 6.60 -13.27
N ALA A 218 -1.83 6.04 -12.07
CA ALA A 218 -1.71 4.59 -11.86
C ALA A 218 -3.03 3.82 -12.05
N GLY A 219 -4.17 4.51 -12.18
CA GLY A 219 -5.48 3.87 -12.22
C GLY A 219 -5.87 3.21 -10.90
N SER A 220 -5.34 3.71 -9.77
CA SER A 220 -5.63 3.15 -8.45
C SER A 220 -7.09 3.36 -8.04
N LYS A 221 -7.66 2.40 -7.31
CA LYS A 221 -8.97 2.56 -6.66
C LYS A 221 -8.79 3.47 -5.42
N VAL A 222 -9.38 4.66 -5.46
CA VAL A 222 -9.13 5.72 -4.47
C VAL A 222 -10.20 5.74 -3.37
N VAL A 223 -9.75 5.93 -2.14
CA VAL A 223 -10.56 6.33 -0.97
C VAL A 223 -9.91 7.58 -0.36
N GLU A 224 -10.70 8.62 -0.12
CA GLU A 224 -10.22 9.83 0.58
C GLU A 224 -10.65 9.79 2.05
N ILE A 225 -9.72 10.14 2.94
CA ILE A 225 -9.94 10.26 4.39
C ILE A 225 -9.59 11.69 4.79
N ASN A 226 -10.45 12.33 5.59
CA ASN A 226 -10.12 13.60 6.20
C ASN A 226 -9.19 13.36 7.39
N GLY A 227 -7.90 13.28 7.11
CA GLY A 227 -6.84 12.97 8.08
C GLY A 227 -5.53 13.66 7.74
N SER A 228 -4.61 13.67 8.71
CA SER A 228 -3.24 14.13 8.55
C SER A 228 -2.38 13.09 7.82
N HIS A 229 -1.08 13.35 7.68
CA HIS A 229 -0.13 12.38 7.11
C HIS A 229 -0.08 11.06 7.90
N ALA A 230 -0.30 11.10 9.22
CA ALA A 230 -0.33 9.94 10.11
C ALA A 230 -1.72 9.26 10.21
N ALA A 231 -2.55 9.35 9.18
CA ALA A 231 -3.91 8.79 9.19
C ALA A 231 -3.96 7.27 9.49
N PHE A 232 -2.93 6.50 9.17
CA PHE A 232 -2.84 5.07 9.51
C PHE A 232 -2.77 4.82 11.03
N ILE A 233 -2.36 5.83 11.82
CA ILE A 233 -2.37 5.82 13.29
C ILE A 233 -3.71 6.33 13.80
N ALA A 234 -4.18 7.47 13.29
CA ALA A 234 -5.40 8.13 13.76
C ALA A 234 -6.70 7.46 13.30
N HIS A 235 -6.69 6.86 12.10
CA HIS A 235 -7.85 6.22 11.45
C HIS A 235 -7.55 4.76 11.03
N PRO A 236 -7.05 3.90 11.93
CA PRO A 236 -6.58 2.55 11.57
C PRO A 236 -7.69 1.68 10.98
N ALA A 237 -8.94 1.84 11.43
CA ALA A 237 -10.08 1.06 10.92
C ALA A 237 -10.43 1.40 9.46
N ASP A 238 -10.31 2.66 9.06
CA ASP A 238 -10.61 3.05 7.67
C ASP A 238 -9.51 2.60 6.72
N VAL A 239 -8.24 2.64 7.16
CA VAL A 239 -7.10 2.09 6.41
C VAL A 239 -7.21 0.57 6.28
N ALA A 240 -7.51 -0.14 7.37
CA ALA A 240 -7.67 -1.61 7.36
C ALA A 240 -8.74 -2.04 6.35
N LYS A 241 -9.91 -1.39 6.30
CA LYS A 241 -10.97 -1.67 5.31
C LYS A 241 -10.50 -1.58 3.86
N VAL A 242 -9.60 -0.64 3.53
CA VAL A 242 -9.06 -0.53 2.16
C VAL A 242 -8.11 -1.69 1.87
N ILE A 243 -7.30 -2.09 2.86
CA ILE A 243 -6.39 -3.24 2.76
C ILE A 243 -7.18 -4.55 2.57
N GLU A 244 -8.25 -4.75 3.32
CA GLU A 244 -9.13 -5.91 3.21
C GLU A 244 -9.78 -6.00 1.83
N ARG A 245 -10.32 -4.88 1.31
CA ARG A 245 -10.84 -4.81 -0.06
C ARG A 245 -9.79 -5.15 -1.10
N ALA A 246 -8.54 -4.72 -0.90
CA ALA A 246 -7.45 -5.08 -1.78
C ALA A 246 -7.17 -6.59 -1.73
N ALA A 247 -7.17 -7.19 -0.53
CA ALA A 247 -6.95 -8.62 -0.32
C ALA A 247 -8.06 -9.49 -0.94
N GLU A 248 -9.32 -9.00 -0.92
CA GLU A 248 -10.46 -9.69 -1.53
C GLU A 248 -10.47 -9.61 -3.06
N GLN A 249 -9.94 -8.54 -3.64
CA GLN A 249 -10.11 -8.22 -5.06
C GLN A 249 -8.85 -8.42 -5.92
N ALA A 250 -7.67 -8.55 -5.32
CA ALA A 250 -6.41 -8.57 -6.06
C ALA A 250 -6.24 -9.80 -6.98
N ASP A 251 -6.74 -10.96 -6.59
CA ASP A 251 -6.64 -12.20 -7.38
C ASP A 251 -7.83 -12.41 -8.36
N GLN A 252 -8.74 -11.42 -8.47
CA GLN A 252 -9.91 -11.48 -9.35
C GLN A 252 -9.70 -10.77 -10.69
N GLN A 253 -8.48 -10.24 -10.94
CA GLN A 253 -8.15 -9.47 -12.15
C GLN A 253 -7.17 -10.19 -13.07
#